data_5b46e1a9a50da0efbff13cb8592e61d5
#
_entry.id   5b46e1a9a50da0efbff13cb8592e61d5
#
_cell.length_a   1.000
_cell.length_b   1.000
_cell.length_c   1.000
_cell.angle_alpha   90.00
_cell.angle_beta   90.00
_cell.angle_gamma   90.00
#
_symmetry.space_group_name_H-M   'P 1'
#
loop_
_entity.id
_entity.type
_entity.pdbx_description
1 polymer ?
#
loop_
_entity_poly.entity_id
_entity_poly.type
_entity_poly.pdbx_seq_one_letter_code
_entity_poly.pdbx_strand_id
1 'polypeptide(L)'
;MTVRRHFVHVYTTIRIKVAVDAENHRAAMQAADAVVFGDRHAVELSPVHTAVVDADYAEEVTEYLVDEADDPDFARSRNYGPDFMPARISNDRRAA
;
A
#
# COMPACT_ATOMS: atom_id res chain seq x y z
N MET A 1 -10.08 -35.81 22.17
CA MET A 1 -9.22 -34.89 21.42
C MET A 1 -9.06 -33.59 22.20
N THR A 2 -7.84 -33.13 22.33
CA THR A 2 -7.56 -31.95 23.16
C THR A 2 -7.47 -30.70 22.30
N VAL A 3 -8.22 -29.67 22.69
CA VAL A 3 -8.14 -28.38 22.05
C VAL A 3 -6.90 -27.66 22.57
N ARG A 4 -6.08 -27.13 21.67
CA ARG A 4 -4.85 -26.43 22.04
C ARG A 4 -4.84 -25.05 21.42
N ARG A 5 -4.19 -24.11 22.10
CA ARG A 5 -4.07 -22.76 21.60
C ARG A 5 -3.10 -22.72 20.43
N HIS A 6 -3.48 -21.96 19.42
CA HIS A 6 -2.64 -21.73 18.24
C HIS A 6 -2.55 -20.23 17.99
N PHE A 7 -1.47 -19.82 17.38
CA PHE A 7 -1.30 -18.44 16.90
C PHE A 7 -1.15 -18.50 15.39
N VAL A 8 -2.05 -17.82 14.71
CA VAL A 8 -2.08 -17.82 13.25
C VAL A 8 -1.67 -16.42 12.77
N HIS A 9 -0.63 -16.36 11.95
CA HIS A 9 -0.17 -15.11 11.38
C HIS A 9 -0.78 -14.98 9.98
N VAL A 10 -1.71 -14.04 9.85
CA VAL A 10 -2.40 -13.81 8.59
C VAL A 10 -1.72 -12.63 7.91
N TYR A 11 -1.12 -12.87 6.76
CA TYR A 11 -0.44 -11.82 6.01
C TYR A 11 -1.39 -11.27 4.96
N THR A 12 -1.61 -9.98 5.01
CA THR A 12 -2.51 -9.31 4.10
C THR A 12 -1.93 -7.96 3.75
N THR A 13 -2.44 -7.35 2.68
CA THR A 13 -1.97 -6.03 2.28
C THR A 13 -2.87 -4.96 2.86
N ILE A 14 -2.30 -3.78 3.07
CA ILE A 14 -3.06 -2.60 3.44
C ILE A 14 -2.83 -1.54 2.37
N ARG A 15 -3.75 -0.60 2.28
CA ARG A 15 -3.62 0.55 1.39
C ARG A 15 -3.50 1.79 2.24
N ILE A 16 -2.43 2.55 2.02
CA ILE A 16 -2.22 3.83 2.69
C ILE A 16 -2.30 4.90 1.62
N LYS A 17 -3.31 5.75 1.71
CA LYS A 17 -3.49 6.83 0.75
C LYS A 17 -2.87 8.09 1.33
N VAL A 18 -1.89 8.66 0.63
CA VAL A 18 -1.12 9.80 1.10
C VAL A 18 -1.34 10.97 0.15
N ALA A 19 -1.63 12.12 0.70
CA ALA A 19 -1.76 13.35 -0.09
C ALA A 19 -0.41 14.06 -0.08
N VAL A 20 0.16 14.26 -1.26
CA VAL A 20 1.44 14.96 -1.42
C VAL A 20 1.34 15.93 -2.59
N ASP A 21 2.17 16.96 -2.56
CA ASP A 21 2.32 17.88 -3.68
C ASP A 21 3.63 17.57 -4.39
N ALA A 22 3.57 17.37 -5.70
CA ALA A 22 4.74 16.97 -6.46
C ALA A 22 4.59 17.38 -7.93
N GLU A 23 5.70 17.48 -8.63
CA GLU A 23 5.71 17.90 -10.04
C GLU A 23 5.33 16.77 -10.99
N ASN A 24 5.55 15.54 -10.59
CA ASN A 24 5.26 14.39 -11.45
C ASN A 24 4.99 13.18 -10.57
N HIS A 25 4.59 12.09 -11.20
CA HIS A 25 4.22 10.88 -10.46
C HIS A 25 5.39 10.27 -9.70
N ARG A 26 6.59 10.27 -10.28
CA ARG A 26 7.75 9.72 -9.58
C ARG A 26 8.05 10.51 -8.31
N ALA A 27 8.05 11.83 -8.41
CA ALA A 27 8.27 12.68 -7.24
C ALA A 27 7.18 12.49 -6.20
N ALA A 28 5.94 12.27 -6.65
CA ALA A 28 4.82 12.01 -5.75
C ALA A 28 5.03 10.71 -4.98
N MET A 29 5.45 9.65 -5.67
CA MET A 29 5.71 8.37 -5.02
C MET A 29 6.85 8.47 -4.02
N GLN A 30 7.91 9.19 -4.36
CA GLN A 30 9.04 9.39 -3.45
C GLN A 30 8.63 10.20 -2.22
N ALA A 31 7.80 11.21 -2.41
CA ALA A 31 7.31 12.01 -1.30
C ALA A 31 6.40 11.18 -0.39
N ALA A 32 5.56 10.33 -0.97
CA ALA A 32 4.70 9.45 -0.20
C ALA A 32 5.52 8.45 0.63
N ASP A 33 6.58 7.88 0.04
CA ASP A 33 7.47 6.99 0.77
C ASP A 33 8.09 7.68 1.97
N ALA A 34 8.50 8.94 1.80
CA ALA A 34 9.11 9.69 2.88
C ALA A 34 8.13 9.91 4.04
N VAL A 35 6.84 10.01 3.74
CA VAL A 35 5.82 10.12 4.78
C VAL A 35 5.59 8.77 5.46
N VAL A 36 5.42 7.72 4.67
CA VAL A 36 5.02 6.40 5.20
C VAL A 36 6.18 5.73 5.94
N PHE A 37 7.39 5.83 5.39
CA PHE A 37 8.56 5.12 5.92
C PHE A 37 9.59 6.06 6.54
N GLY A 38 9.16 7.23 7.00
CA GLY A 38 10.05 8.19 7.61
C GLY A 38 10.41 7.81 9.05
N ASP A 39 10.91 8.78 9.79
CA ASP A 39 11.42 8.54 11.14
C ASP A 39 10.34 8.12 12.13
N ARG A 40 9.08 8.39 11.81
CA ARG A 40 7.96 8.08 12.68
C ARG A 40 6.95 7.23 11.93
N HIS A 41 6.24 6.40 12.68
CA HIS A 41 5.15 5.65 12.09
C HIS A 41 4.05 6.58 11.63
N ALA A 42 3.75 6.53 10.34
CA ALA A 42 2.65 7.32 9.79
C ALA A 42 1.30 6.67 10.05
N VAL A 43 1.29 5.35 10.23
CA VAL A 43 0.07 4.58 10.44
C VAL A 43 0.31 3.59 11.57
N GLU A 44 -0.68 3.47 12.45
CA GLU A 44 -0.68 2.45 13.47
C GLU A 44 -1.92 1.59 13.28
N LEU A 45 -1.77 0.29 13.45
CA LEU A 45 -2.87 -0.66 13.36
C LEU A 45 -3.28 -1.06 14.77
N SER A 46 -4.55 -0.86 15.09
CA SER A 46 -5.08 -1.15 16.41
C SER A 46 -6.09 -2.28 16.34
N PRO A 47 -5.81 -3.42 16.98
CA PRO A 47 -6.79 -4.50 17.03
C PRO A 47 -8.06 -4.09 17.76
N VAL A 48 -9.20 -4.50 17.22
CA VAL A 48 -10.49 -4.24 17.87
C VAL A 48 -11.18 -5.52 18.30
N HIS A 49 -10.82 -6.65 17.74
CA HIS A 49 -11.35 -7.94 18.17
C HIS A 49 -10.43 -8.53 19.22
N THR A 50 -11.00 -9.11 20.27
CA THR A 50 -10.22 -9.60 21.40
C THR A 50 -9.29 -10.75 21.04
N ALA A 51 -9.58 -11.48 19.97
CA ALA A 51 -8.71 -12.58 19.55
C ALA A 51 -7.47 -12.10 18.78
N VAL A 52 -7.43 -10.83 18.35
CA VAL A 52 -6.28 -10.30 17.65
C VAL A 52 -5.24 -9.86 18.67
N VAL A 53 -4.11 -10.55 18.68
CA VAL A 53 -3.05 -10.30 19.65
C VAL A 53 -2.26 -9.04 19.31
N ASP A 54 -1.89 -8.91 18.05
CA ASP A 54 -1.19 -7.71 17.58
C ASP A 54 -1.39 -7.58 16.07
N ALA A 55 -1.04 -6.43 15.54
CA ALA A 55 -1.09 -6.17 14.11
C ALA A 55 -0.04 -5.12 13.76
N ASP A 56 0.69 -5.38 12.67
CA ASP A 56 1.63 -4.41 12.13
C ASP A 56 1.66 -4.58 10.61
N TYR A 57 2.41 -3.74 9.93
CA TYR A 57 2.57 -3.87 8.49
C TYR A 57 4.05 -3.85 8.14
N ALA A 58 4.38 -4.60 7.09
CA ALA A 58 5.75 -4.63 6.60
C ALA A 58 6.08 -3.30 5.91
N GLU A 59 7.32 -2.86 6.05
CA GLU A 59 7.80 -1.66 5.37
C GLU A 59 8.22 -2.04 3.95
N GLU A 60 7.24 -2.51 3.19
CA GLU A 60 7.50 -3.06 1.87
C GLU A 60 6.34 -2.68 0.96
N VAL A 61 6.67 -2.03 -0.14
CA VAL A 61 5.67 -1.59 -1.09
C VAL A 61 5.46 -2.69 -2.13
N THR A 62 4.20 -3.02 -2.37
CA THR A 62 3.84 -3.98 -3.42
C THR A 62 3.52 -3.27 -4.73
N GLU A 63 2.90 -2.11 -4.65
CA GLU A 63 2.58 -1.33 -5.84
C GLU A 63 2.18 0.09 -5.43
N TYR A 64 2.16 0.97 -6.43
CA TYR A 64 1.66 2.33 -6.26
C TYR A 64 0.52 2.56 -7.24
N LEU A 65 -0.48 3.32 -6.81
CA LEU A 65 -1.47 3.92 -7.69
C LEU A 65 -1.39 5.43 -7.47
N VAL A 66 -1.12 6.17 -8.53
CA VAL A 66 -1.00 7.62 -8.42
C VAL A 66 -2.17 8.27 -9.15
N ASP A 67 -2.95 9.04 -8.41
CA ASP A 67 -4.05 9.84 -8.93
C ASP A 67 -3.65 11.31 -8.84
N GLU A 68 -4.20 12.14 -9.72
CA GLU A 68 -4.01 13.58 -9.64
C GLU A 68 -5.29 14.24 -9.17
N ALA A 69 -5.15 15.20 -8.26
CA ALA A 69 -6.30 15.75 -7.56
C ALA A 69 -7.25 16.52 -8.47
N ASP A 70 -6.73 17.09 -9.57
CA ASP A 70 -7.52 17.85 -10.51
C ASP A 70 -8.02 17.01 -11.69
N ASP A 71 -8.03 15.70 -11.53
CA ASP A 71 -8.38 14.75 -12.58
C ASP A 71 -9.55 13.88 -12.13
N PRO A 72 -10.77 14.42 -12.11
CA PRO A 72 -11.93 13.69 -11.55
C PRO A 72 -12.29 12.42 -12.30
N ASP A 73 -11.92 12.31 -13.56
CA ASP A 73 -12.19 11.12 -14.36
C ASP A 73 -11.06 10.11 -14.32
N PHE A 74 -10.02 10.38 -13.58
CA PHE A 74 -8.88 9.49 -13.43
C PHE A 74 -8.18 9.17 -14.75
N ALA A 75 -8.22 10.12 -15.69
CA ALA A 75 -7.63 9.91 -17.02
C ALA A 75 -6.11 9.81 -16.95
N ARG A 76 -5.50 10.46 -15.95
CA ARG A 76 -4.05 10.46 -15.78
C ARG A 76 -3.58 9.54 -14.67
N SER A 77 -4.49 8.75 -14.10
CA SER A 77 -4.11 7.79 -13.07
C SER A 77 -3.26 6.68 -13.66
N ARG A 78 -2.26 6.24 -12.93
CA ARG A 78 -1.34 5.20 -13.39
C ARG A 78 -0.92 4.32 -12.22
N ASN A 79 -0.69 3.05 -12.54
CA ASN A 79 -0.14 2.08 -11.59
C ASN A 79 1.35 1.91 -11.84
N TYR A 80 2.09 1.72 -10.76
CA TYR A 80 3.54 1.55 -10.80
C TYR A 80 3.93 0.40 -9.89
N GLY A 81 5.02 -0.28 -10.23
CA GLY A 81 5.61 -1.26 -9.36
C GLY A 81 6.47 -0.61 -8.28
N PRO A 82 7.02 -1.43 -7.38
CA PRO A 82 7.85 -0.90 -6.28
C PRO A 82 9.10 -0.15 -6.76
N ASP A 83 9.49 -0.36 -8.00
CA ASP A 83 10.65 0.30 -8.62
C ASP A 83 10.30 1.62 -9.28
N PHE A 84 9.08 2.13 -9.10
CA PHE A 84 8.54 3.35 -9.70
C PHE A 84 8.35 3.25 -11.21
N MET A 85 8.41 2.05 -11.77
CA MET A 85 8.19 1.85 -13.20
C MET A 85 6.74 1.47 -13.44
N PRO A 86 6.18 1.83 -14.61
CA PRO A 86 4.80 1.46 -14.91
C PRO A 86 4.54 -0.02 -14.74
N ALA A 87 3.44 -0.34 -14.09
CA ALA A 87 3.08 -1.73 -13.86
C ALA A 87 2.55 -2.37 -15.15
N ARG A 88 2.95 -3.61 -15.39
CA ARG A 88 2.55 -4.36 -16.58
C ARG A 88 1.41 -5.29 -16.28
N ILE A 89 0.34 -4.72 -15.79
CA ILE A 89 -0.73 -5.55 -15.26
C ILE A 89 -1.68 -6.06 -16.30
N SER A 90 -2.01 -5.22 -17.26
CA SER A 90 -3.13 -5.52 -18.11
C SER A 90 -2.83 -6.62 -19.11
N ASN A 91 -1.66 -6.58 -19.70
CA ASN A 91 -1.31 -7.56 -20.72
C ASN A 91 -1.28 -8.96 -20.16
N ASP A 92 -0.82 -9.12 -18.95
CA ASP A 92 -0.72 -10.45 -18.34
C ASP A 92 -2.08 -11.07 -18.14
N ARG A 93 -3.01 -10.31 -17.66
CA ARG A 93 -4.30 -10.86 -17.36
C ARG A 93 -5.11 -11.12 -18.60
N ARG A 94 -4.98 -10.26 -19.57
CA ARG A 94 -5.74 -10.43 -20.78
C ARG A 94 -5.27 -11.59 -21.63
N ALA A 95 -4.03 -11.95 -21.43
CA ALA A 95 -3.51 -13.11 -22.14
C ALA A 95 -4.22 -14.38 -21.73
N ALA A 96 -4.85 -14.34 -20.62
CA ALA A 96 -5.57 -15.50 -20.13
C ALA A 96 -6.84 -15.74 -20.94
#